data_fd1b78fd0d83e27bc10b825a0f4e8cef
#
_entry.id   fd1b78fd0d83e27bc10b825a0f4e8cef
#
_cell.length_a   1.000
_cell.length_b   1.000
_cell.length_c   1.000
_cell.angle_alpha   90.00
_cell.angle_beta   90.00
_cell.angle_gamma   90.00
#
_symmetry.space_group_name_H-M   'P 1'
#
loop_
_entity.id
_entity.type
_entity.pdbx_description
1 polymer ?
#
loop_
_entity_poly.entity_id
_entity_poly.type
_entity_poly.pdbx_seq_one_letter_code
_entity_poly.pdbx_strand_id
1 'polypeptide(L)'
;MKPNPMTTTSNIDITQRVYALQHLDSGEFICLLQEGTDYLACFSDGDSALEFRALLGLQEHVDLAPMTLDRSPFSHFWLDGESVNVAQESELAN
;
A
#
# COMPACT_ATOMS: atom_id res chain seq x y z
N MET A 1 -24.82 4.16 -17.58
CA MET A 1 -24.43 4.10 -17.17
C MET A 1 -23.67 3.55 -16.70
N LYS A 2 -23.08 3.59 -16.41
CA LYS A 2 -22.35 3.30 -15.91
C LYS A 2 -21.54 3.12 -15.35
N PRO A 3 -21.40 3.61 -15.45
CA PRO A 3 -20.19 3.52 -15.14
C PRO A 3 -19.57 2.70 -14.24
N ASN A 4 -19.24 2.43 -13.98
CA ASN A 4 -19.03 1.60 -13.09
C ASN A 4 -17.93 1.89 -12.18
N PRO A 5 -17.87 1.51 -11.02
CA PRO A 5 -16.92 1.89 -10.00
C PRO A 5 -15.55 1.34 -10.21
N MET A 6 -15.41 0.26 -10.86
CA MET A 6 -14.10 -0.23 -11.06
C MET A 6 -13.33 0.63 -11.99
N THR A 7 -13.98 1.51 -12.65
CA THR A 7 -13.29 2.48 -13.46
C THR A 7 -12.33 3.29 -12.60
N THR A 8 -12.73 3.58 -11.40
CA THR A 8 -11.87 4.31 -10.49
C THR A 8 -10.59 3.58 -10.22
N THR A 9 -10.71 2.29 -10.00
CA THR A 9 -9.52 1.49 -9.70
C THR A 9 -8.56 1.48 -10.86
N SER A 10 -9.07 1.46 -12.06
CA SER A 10 -8.20 1.39 -13.23
C SER A 10 -7.40 2.66 -13.43
N ASN A 11 -7.71 3.73 -12.72
CA ASN A 11 -6.94 4.96 -12.84
C ASN A 11 -5.68 4.94 -11.99
N ILE A 12 -5.49 3.93 -11.18
CA ILE A 12 -4.31 3.84 -10.34
C ILE A 12 -3.11 3.41 -11.16
N ASP A 13 -2.04 4.16 -11.08
CA ASP A 13 -0.80 3.82 -11.76
C ASP A 13 0.00 2.90 -10.84
N ILE A 14 -0.01 1.61 -11.16
CA ILE A 14 0.64 0.63 -10.28
C ILE A 14 2.17 0.68 -10.40
N THR A 15 2.69 1.45 -11.33
CA THR A 15 4.14 1.59 -11.47
C THR A 15 4.67 2.84 -10.79
N GLN A 16 3.80 3.68 -10.24
CA GLN A 16 4.27 4.87 -9.56
C GLN A 16 4.86 4.50 -8.21
N ARG A 17 5.78 5.34 -7.75
CA ARG A 17 6.40 5.10 -6.45
C ARG A 17 5.45 5.45 -5.33
N VAL A 18 5.36 4.54 -4.36
CA VAL A 18 4.61 4.80 -3.15
C VAL A 18 5.52 4.49 -1.97
N TYR A 19 5.09 4.87 -0.78
CA TYR A 19 5.90 4.70 0.42
C TYR A 19 5.11 3.89 1.44
N ALA A 20 5.66 2.73 1.78
CA ALA A 20 5.13 1.93 2.87
C ALA A 20 5.98 2.18 4.11
N LEU A 21 5.61 1.57 5.21
CA LEU A 21 6.36 1.67 6.45
C LEU A 21 6.80 0.28 6.84
N GLN A 22 8.05 0.16 7.23
CA GLN A 22 8.65 -1.15 7.51
C GLN A 22 9.35 -1.12 8.84
N HIS A 23 9.12 -2.13 9.66
CA HIS A 23 9.80 -2.25 10.95
C HIS A 23 11.28 -2.48 10.73
N LEU A 24 12.08 -1.73 11.48
CA LEU A 24 13.52 -1.83 11.33
C LEU A 24 14.06 -3.16 11.85
N ASP A 25 13.46 -3.68 12.90
CA ASP A 25 13.96 -4.92 13.51
C ASP A 25 13.55 -6.15 12.72
N SER A 26 12.26 -6.28 12.42
CA SER A 26 11.75 -7.50 11.85
C SER A 26 11.67 -7.49 10.33
N GLY A 27 11.69 -6.30 9.74
CA GLY A 27 11.47 -6.18 8.31
C GLY A 27 10.02 -6.29 7.90
N GLU A 28 9.11 -6.39 8.86
CA GLU A 28 7.70 -6.53 8.55
C GLU A 28 7.10 -5.17 8.21
N PHE A 29 6.11 -5.20 7.33
CA PHE A 29 5.46 -3.96 6.90
C PHE A 29 4.27 -3.66 7.78
N ILE A 30 3.96 -2.36 7.91
CA ILE A 30 2.77 -1.93 8.62
C ILE A 30 1.56 -2.17 7.73
N CYS A 31 0.60 -2.91 8.25
CA CYS A 31 -0.61 -3.24 7.51
C CYS A 31 -1.83 -2.86 8.34
N LEU A 32 -2.92 -2.63 7.64
CA LEU A 32 -4.21 -2.40 8.27
C LEU A 32 -5.08 -3.60 8.03
N LEU A 33 -5.65 -4.14 9.09
CA LEU A 33 -6.48 -5.32 8.99
C LEU A 33 -7.92 -4.89 8.74
N GLN A 34 -8.49 -5.34 7.62
CA GLN A 34 -9.86 -5.04 7.27
C GLN A 34 -10.57 -6.33 6.94
N GLU A 35 -11.53 -6.72 7.77
CA GLU A 35 -12.34 -7.89 7.52
C GLU A 35 -11.48 -9.13 7.24
N GLY A 36 -10.45 -9.30 8.03
CA GLY A 36 -9.60 -10.47 7.91
C GLY A 36 -8.54 -10.40 6.84
N THR A 37 -8.44 -9.30 6.13
CA THR A 37 -7.45 -9.13 5.09
C THR A 37 -6.47 -8.03 5.46
N ASP A 38 -5.18 -8.30 5.28
CA ASP A 38 -4.14 -7.31 5.56
C ASP A 38 -3.96 -6.42 4.34
N TYR A 39 -4.09 -5.12 4.56
CA TYR A 39 -3.85 -4.12 3.52
C TYR A 39 -2.56 -3.39 3.85
N LEU A 40 -1.63 -3.39 2.93
CA LEU A 40 -0.36 -2.68 3.13
C LEU A 40 -0.62 -1.17 3.15
N ALA A 41 -0.21 -0.52 4.22
CA ALA A 41 -0.40 0.92 4.33
C ALA A 41 0.61 1.63 3.44
N CYS A 42 0.13 2.37 2.46
CA CYS A 42 0.96 3.05 1.48
C CYS A 42 0.54 4.50 1.33
N PHE A 43 1.49 5.31 0.93
CA PHE A 43 1.27 6.74 0.75
C PHE A 43 1.95 7.18 -0.54
N SER A 44 1.32 8.07 -1.27
CA SER A 44 1.88 8.53 -2.53
C SER A 44 3.03 9.50 -2.33
N ASP A 45 3.17 10.09 -1.13
CA ASP A 45 4.32 10.92 -0.84
C ASP A 45 4.89 10.59 0.52
N GLY A 46 6.18 10.89 0.70
CA GLY A 46 6.88 10.52 1.90
C GLY A 46 6.44 11.29 3.12
N ASP A 47 6.01 12.53 2.95
CA ASP A 47 5.61 13.34 4.09
C ASP A 47 4.37 12.76 4.75
N SER A 48 3.42 12.29 3.96
CA SER A 48 2.22 11.67 4.51
C SER A 48 2.56 10.39 5.27
N ALA A 49 3.50 9.63 4.74
CA ALA A 49 3.94 8.40 5.41
C ALA A 49 4.59 8.72 6.75
N LEU A 50 5.42 9.76 6.78
CA LEU A 50 6.08 10.15 8.02
C LEU A 50 5.07 10.64 9.04
N GLU A 51 4.05 11.37 8.60
CA GLU A 51 2.99 11.81 9.49
C GLU A 51 2.26 10.62 10.11
N PHE A 52 1.94 9.65 9.28
CA PHE A 52 1.24 8.47 9.76
C PHE A 52 2.11 7.73 10.78
N ARG A 53 3.42 7.63 10.49
CA ARG A 53 4.35 7.00 11.41
C ARG A 53 4.33 7.71 12.76
N ALA A 54 4.33 9.04 12.73
CA ALA A 54 4.32 9.82 13.96
C ALA A 54 3.02 9.63 14.74
N LEU A 55 1.90 9.55 14.03
CA LEU A 55 0.62 9.32 14.69
C LEU A 55 0.59 7.98 15.41
N LEU A 56 1.30 7.00 14.90
CA LEU A 56 1.38 5.70 15.55
C LEU A 56 2.44 5.64 16.64
N GLY A 57 3.25 6.68 16.77
CA GLY A 57 4.31 6.69 17.77
C GLY A 57 5.45 5.77 17.46
N LEU A 58 5.70 5.51 16.17
CA LEU A 58 6.68 4.52 15.76
C LEU A 58 7.93 5.12 15.11
N GLN A 59 8.23 6.39 15.40
CA GLN A 59 9.31 7.08 14.71
C GLN A 59 10.65 6.38 14.83
N GLU A 60 10.88 5.69 15.94
CA GLU A 60 12.18 5.08 16.18
C GLU A 60 12.23 3.62 15.79
N HIS A 61 11.11 3.06 15.36
CA HIS A 61 11.05 1.63 15.09
C HIS A 61 10.71 1.30 13.65
N VAL A 62 10.34 2.29 12.87
CA VAL A 62 9.79 2.09 11.53
C VAL A 62 10.38 3.14 10.60
N ASP A 63 10.69 2.75 9.39
CA ASP A 63 11.20 3.68 8.39
C ASP A 63 10.41 3.52 7.10
N LEU A 64 10.60 4.47 6.20
CA LEU A 64 9.94 4.44 4.90
C LEU A 64 10.53 3.33 4.04
N ALA A 65 9.67 2.69 3.28
CA ALA A 65 10.08 1.67 2.33
C ALA A 65 9.47 2.01 0.97
N PRO A 66 10.24 2.65 0.10
CA PRO A 66 9.72 3.00 -1.24
C PRO A 66 9.52 1.76 -2.07
N MET A 67 8.43 1.73 -2.84
CA MET A 67 8.14 0.60 -3.70
C MET A 67 7.13 1.03 -4.74
N THR A 68 6.82 0.13 -5.65
CA THR A 68 5.72 0.31 -6.59
C THR A 68 4.73 -0.80 -6.32
N LEU A 69 3.46 -0.53 -6.64
CA LEU A 69 2.42 -1.50 -6.32
C LEU A 69 2.58 -2.79 -7.11
N ASP A 70 3.04 -2.68 -8.36
CA ASP A 70 3.18 -3.86 -9.20
C ASP A 70 4.30 -4.78 -8.76
N ARG A 71 5.23 -4.28 -7.95
CA ARG A 71 6.36 -5.08 -7.50
C ARG A 71 6.31 -5.42 -6.03
N SER A 72 5.19 -5.13 -5.40
CA SER A 72 5.03 -5.41 -3.99
C SER A 72 4.63 -6.87 -3.79
N PRO A 73 5.01 -7.46 -2.66
CA PRO A 73 4.53 -8.81 -2.35
C PRO A 73 3.07 -8.83 -1.93
N PHE A 74 2.44 -7.68 -1.80
CA PHE A 74 1.04 -7.60 -1.40
C PHE A 74 0.16 -7.39 -2.61
N SER A 75 -1.09 -7.77 -2.51
CA SER A 75 -2.07 -7.47 -3.55
C SER A 75 -3.17 -6.53 -3.05
N HIS A 76 -3.22 -6.27 -1.76
CA HIS A 76 -4.20 -5.38 -1.17
C HIS A 76 -3.47 -4.22 -0.53
N PHE A 77 -3.87 -2.99 -0.88
CA PHE A 77 -3.18 -1.80 -0.41
C PHE A 77 -4.16 -0.79 0.13
N TRP A 78 -3.74 -0.08 1.14
CA TRP A 78 -4.46 1.07 1.66
C TRP A 78 -3.65 2.30 1.25
N LEU A 79 -4.00 2.89 0.12
CA LEU A 79 -3.22 3.96 -0.47
C LEU A 79 -3.90 5.30 -0.25
N ASP A 80 -3.27 6.15 0.53
CA ASP A 80 -3.79 7.49 0.85
C ASP A 80 -5.23 7.42 1.34
N GLY A 81 -5.54 6.39 2.12
CA GLY A 81 -6.85 6.26 2.72
C GLY A 81 -7.86 5.53 1.87
N GLU A 82 -7.45 4.96 0.75
CA GLU A 82 -8.36 4.22 -0.13
C GLU A 82 -7.84 2.82 -0.37
N SER A 83 -8.74 1.86 -0.39
CA SER A 83 -8.35 0.49 -0.64
C SER A 83 -8.13 0.26 -2.12
N VAL A 84 -7.03 -0.41 -2.44
CA VAL A 84 -6.66 -0.68 -3.82
C VAL A 84 -6.27 -2.15 -3.92
N ASN A 85 -6.80 -2.85 -4.89
CA ASN A 85 -6.44 -4.23 -5.14
C ASN A 85 -5.72 -4.32 -6.46
N VAL A 86 -4.59 -5.03 -6.45
CA VAL A 86 -3.77 -5.18 -7.64
C VAL A 86 -3.72 -6.64 -8.02
N ALA A 87 -4.15 -6.96 -9.23
CA ALA A 87 -4.10 -8.34 -9.70
C ALA A 87 -2.66 -8.78 -9.89
N GLN A 88 -2.40 -10.03 -9.53
CA GLN A 88 -1.08 -10.59 -9.72
C GLN A 88 -1.05 -11.24 -11.09
N GLU A 89 -0.59 -10.49 -12.07
CA GLU A 89 -0.64 -10.92 -13.45
C GLU A 89 0.07 -12.25 -13.68
N SER A 90 1.16 -12.45 -12.99
CA SER A 90 1.93 -13.66 -13.22
C SER A 90 1.12 -14.91 -12.90
N GLU A 91 0.17 -14.80 -12.04
CA GLU A 91 -0.65 -15.95 -11.69
C GLU A 91 -1.63 -16.29 -12.79
N LEU A 92 -2.01 -15.30 -13.56
CA LEU A 92 -2.96 -15.51 -14.61
C LEU A 92 -2.32 -16.14 -15.84
N ALA A 93 -1.05 -15.98 -15.97
CA ALA A 93 -0.34 -16.50 -17.13
C ALA A 93 -0.39 -18.01 -17.18
N ASN A 94 -0.71 -18.62 -16.08
CA ASN A 94 -0.78 -20.06 -16.05
C ASN A 94 -2.15 -20.53 -16.41
#